data_bffe6144b2773fb05721a0add65bb13d
#
_entry.id   bffe6144b2773fb05721a0add65bb13d
#
_cell.length_a   1.000
_cell.length_b   1.000
_cell.length_c   1.000
_cell.angle_alpha   90.00
_cell.angle_beta   90.00
_cell.angle_gamma   90.00
#
_symmetry.space_group_name_H-M   'P 1'
#
loop_
_entity.id
_entity.type
_entity.pdbx_description
1 polymer ?
#
loop_
_entity_poly.entity_id
_entity_poly.type
_entity_poly.pdbx_seq_one_letter_code
_entity_poly.pdbx_strand_id
1 'polypeptide(L)'
;MTMNRMTKYLLILSFVLAGMSACNDDNSKDAHIQLSHITIQSERDTFYCDYGSVQEIQPEVSQDMNEKELHYEWRARYIPAEGEEKPNPDSLRYISTEPVLEYTFPQLGEFQVRLRVSNGDVSEMHNYSVFVQTGFNEGLFVLSAD
;
A
#
# COMPACT_ATOMS: atom_id res chain seq x y z
N MET A 1 21.63 11.29 -74.72
CA MET A 1 22.76 11.22 -73.80
C MET A 1 22.56 10.01 -72.89
N THR A 2 23.17 8.86 -73.24
CA THR A 2 22.93 7.60 -72.54
C THR A 2 23.88 7.54 -71.33
N MET A 3 23.29 7.61 -70.18
CA MET A 3 24.01 7.53 -68.89
C MET A 3 24.65 6.17 -68.75
N ASN A 4 25.96 6.12 -68.53
CA ASN A 4 26.77 4.91 -68.49
C ASN A 4 26.33 4.04 -67.27
N ARG A 5 26.36 2.68 -67.43
CA ARG A 5 25.90 1.77 -66.39
C ARG A 5 26.57 1.99 -65.02
N MET A 6 27.84 2.37 -65.05
CA MET A 6 28.57 2.67 -63.79
C MET A 6 27.99 3.89 -63.04
N THR A 7 27.54 4.92 -63.79
CA THR A 7 26.96 6.14 -63.14
C THR A 7 25.61 5.83 -62.48
N LYS A 8 24.85 4.86 -63.04
CA LYS A 8 23.57 4.41 -62.41
C LYS A 8 23.80 3.70 -61.05
N TYR A 9 24.83 2.88 -60.98
CA TYR A 9 25.14 2.15 -59.75
C TYR A 9 25.71 3.10 -58.67
N LEU A 10 26.48 4.11 -59.09
CA LEU A 10 27.03 5.11 -58.17
C LEU A 10 25.91 5.98 -57.57
N LEU A 11 24.88 6.34 -58.35
CA LEU A 11 23.72 7.09 -57.87
C LEU A 11 22.84 6.28 -56.95
N ILE A 12 22.69 4.97 -57.21
CA ILE A 12 21.93 4.08 -56.34
C ILE A 12 22.66 3.84 -55.00
N LEU A 13 24.00 3.71 -55.07
CA LEU A 13 24.80 3.53 -53.87
C LEU A 13 24.79 4.75 -52.97
N SER A 14 24.79 5.98 -53.55
CA SER A 14 24.73 7.22 -52.75
C SER A 14 23.35 7.41 -52.08
N PHE A 15 22.28 6.90 -52.66
CA PHE A 15 20.92 7.00 -52.09
C PHE A 15 20.70 6.01 -50.91
N VAL A 16 21.41 4.86 -50.92
CA VAL A 16 21.36 3.88 -49.83
C VAL A 16 22.13 4.35 -48.59
N LEU A 17 23.20 5.13 -48.77
CA LEU A 17 23.97 5.65 -47.63
C LEU A 17 23.32 6.86 -46.95
N ALA A 18 22.41 7.57 -47.62
CA ALA A 18 21.69 8.70 -47.04
C ALA A 18 20.48 8.31 -46.18
N GLY A 19 20.08 7.05 -46.25
CA GLY A 19 18.88 6.53 -45.53
C GLY A 19 19.14 5.99 -44.11
N MET A 20 20.38 5.97 -43.62
CA MET A 20 20.71 5.36 -42.32
C MET A 20 21.00 6.36 -41.18
N SER A 21 20.73 7.63 -41.35
CA SER A 21 20.93 8.65 -40.30
C SER A 21 19.59 9.25 -39.80
N ALA A 22 18.48 8.56 -39.99
CA ALA A 22 17.22 8.98 -39.42
C ALA A 22 16.73 7.91 -38.48
N CYS A 23 17.21 7.92 -37.26
CA CYS A 23 16.55 7.42 -36.05
C CYS A 23 17.61 7.32 -34.95
N ASN A 24 17.90 8.42 -34.32
CA ASN A 24 18.29 8.41 -32.91
C ASN A 24 18.26 9.85 -32.34
N ASP A 25 17.12 10.50 -32.46
CA ASP A 25 16.72 11.49 -31.49
C ASP A 25 15.81 10.80 -30.50
N ASP A 26 16.36 9.85 -29.72
CA ASP A 26 15.85 9.53 -28.39
C ASP A 26 16.10 10.74 -27.51
N ASN A 27 15.41 11.82 -27.83
CA ASN A 27 15.14 12.93 -26.93
C ASN A 27 13.97 12.55 -26.01
N SER A 28 13.81 11.27 -25.68
CA SER A 28 13.21 10.89 -24.43
C SER A 28 14.21 11.37 -23.38
N LYS A 29 14.12 12.64 -23.03
CA LYS A 29 14.41 13.05 -21.67
C LYS A 29 13.45 12.17 -20.88
N ASP A 30 13.95 11.01 -20.48
CA ASP A 30 13.38 10.27 -19.37
C ASP A 30 13.41 11.28 -18.24
N ALA A 31 12.35 12.05 -18.14
CA ALA A 31 11.98 12.66 -16.91
C ALA A 31 11.81 11.45 -15.99
N HIS A 32 12.88 11.04 -15.33
CA HIS A 32 12.81 10.15 -14.20
C HIS A 32 11.84 10.85 -13.24
N ILE A 33 10.55 10.53 -13.39
CA ILE A 33 9.56 10.90 -12.39
C ILE A 33 10.03 10.14 -11.16
N GLN A 34 10.77 10.81 -10.31
CA GLN A 34 11.17 10.27 -9.03
C GLN A 34 9.90 10.17 -8.22
N LEU A 35 9.31 8.97 -8.19
CA LEU A 35 8.14 8.70 -7.37
C LEU A 35 8.56 8.81 -5.91
N SER A 36 7.79 9.55 -5.14
CA SER A 36 7.93 9.58 -3.70
C SER A 36 7.77 8.16 -3.14
N HIS A 37 8.54 7.82 -2.13
CA HIS A 37 8.41 6.57 -1.41
C HIS A 37 7.85 6.85 -0.01
N ILE A 38 6.78 6.14 0.36
CA ILE A 38 6.20 6.19 1.71
C ILE A 38 6.62 4.89 2.42
N THR A 39 7.07 5.01 3.64
CA THR A 39 7.42 3.88 4.50
C THR A 39 6.55 3.92 5.76
N ILE A 40 5.91 2.79 6.07
CA ILE A 40 5.15 2.60 7.30
C ILE A 40 5.90 1.56 8.14
N GLN A 41 6.29 1.93 9.36
CA GLN A 41 6.94 1.05 10.31
C GLN A 41 6.08 0.92 11.55
N SER A 42 6.04 -0.27 12.13
CA SER A 42 5.33 -0.54 13.38
C SER A 42 6.20 -1.41 14.29
N GLU A 43 6.18 -1.15 15.57
CA GLU A 43 6.87 -2.01 16.56
C GLU A 43 6.24 -3.41 16.62
N ARG A 44 4.96 -3.51 16.32
CA ARG A 44 4.19 -4.76 16.31
C ARG A 44 3.01 -4.66 15.36
N ASP A 45 2.62 -5.80 14.79
CA ASP A 45 1.48 -5.92 13.88
C ASP A 45 0.28 -6.62 14.54
N THR A 46 0.45 -7.07 15.80
CA THR A 46 -0.59 -7.76 16.56
C THR A 46 -0.83 -7.06 17.88
N PHE A 47 -2.10 -6.80 18.16
CA PHE A 47 -2.57 -6.11 19.37
C PHE A 47 -3.61 -6.96 20.08
N TYR A 48 -3.66 -6.83 21.39
CA TYR A 48 -4.66 -7.44 22.27
C TYR A 48 -5.30 -6.34 23.10
N CYS A 49 -6.61 -6.27 23.12
CA CYS A 49 -7.34 -5.29 23.93
C CYS A 49 -8.56 -5.90 24.59
N ASP A 50 -8.99 -5.32 25.68
CA ASP A 50 -10.21 -5.70 26.35
C ASP A 50 -11.43 -5.12 25.62
N TYR A 51 -12.53 -5.89 25.60
CA TYR A 51 -13.78 -5.43 25.04
C TYR A 51 -14.25 -4.14 25.73
N GLY A 52 -14.62 -3.15 24.94
CA GLY A 52 -15.04 -1.83 25.43
C GLY A 52 -13.89 -0.85 25.73
N SER A 53 -12.64 -1.30 25.67
CA SER A 53 -11.48 -0.41 25.77
C SER A 53 -11.15 0.26 24.43
N VAL A 54 -10.45 1.40 24.49
CA VAL A 54 -9.86 2.04 23.32
C VAL A 54 -8.54 1.35 23.00
N GLN A 55 -8.39 0.88 21.77
CA GLN A 55 -7.11 0.43 21.23
C GLN A 55 -6.44 1.57 20.49
N GLU A 56 -5.20 1.87 20.87
CA GLU A 56 -4.32 2.81 20.18
C GLU A 56 -3.35 2.04 19.27
N ILE A 57 -3.17 2.51 18.02
CA ILE A 57 -2.15 2.05 17.09
C ILE A 57 -1.45 3.27 16.50
N GLN A 58 -0.16 3.41 16.81
CA GLN A 58 0.68 4.53 16.38
C GLN A 58 1.84 4.01 15.51
N PRO A 59 1.71 4.03 14.19
CA PRO A 59 2.82 3.70 13.28
C PRO A 59 3.78 4.89 13.13
N GLU A 60 5.03 4.58 12.82
CA GLU A 60 5.98 5.56 12.32
C GLU A 60 5.86 5.64 10.80
N VAL A 61 5.49 6.82 10.28
CA VAL A 61 5.33 7.05 8.85
C VAL A 61 6.33 8.08 8.38
N SER A 62 7.08 7.75 7.34
CA SER A 62 8.04 8.64 6.70
C SER A 62 7.85 8.65 5.19
N GLN A 63 8.26 9.75 4.54
CA GLN A 63 8.36 9.86 3.08
C GLN A 63 9.67 10.53 2.70
N ASP A 64 10.20 10.16 1.54
CA ASP A 64 11.46 10.72 1.03
C ASP A 64 11.30 12.11 0.39
N MET A 65 10.09 12.49 0.00
CA MET A 65 9.73 13.81 -0.51
C MET A 65 8.79 14.51 0.46
N ASN A 66 9.34 15.38 1.32
CA ASN A 66 8.60 16.04 2.42
C ASN A 66 7.64 17.16 2.00
N GLU A 67 7.47 17.42 0.71
CA GLU A 67 6.69 18.56 0.21
C GLU A 67 5.19 18.28 0.11
N LYS A 68 4.77 17.01 0.28
CA LYS A 68 3.38 16.60 0.13
C LYS A 68 2.76 16.21 1.45
N GLU A 69 1.51 16.60 1.64
CA GLU A 69 0.71 16.22 2.78
C GLU A 69 0.40 14.70 2.75
N LEU A 70 0.53 14.03 3.89
CA LEU A 70 0.16 12.65 4.06
C LEU A 70 -1.30 12.54 4.47
N HIS A 71 -2.04 11.69 3.76
CA HIS A 71 -3.42 11.35 4.05
C HIS A 71 -3.49 9.93 4.57
N TYR A 72 -4.14 9.75 5.71
CA TYR A 72 -4.30 8.48 6.40
C TYR A 72 -5.72 7.96 6.19
N GLU A 73 -5.85 6.66 6.02
CA GLU A 73 -7.12 5.96 5.94
C GLU A 73 -7.02 4.64 6.68
N TRP A 74 -7.79 4.52 7.76
CA TRP A 74 -7.89 3.29 8.52
C TRP A 74 -9.19 2.58 8.20
N ARG A 75 -9.08 1.28 7.98
CA ARG A 75 -10.22 0.40 7.76
C ARG A 75 -10.11 -0.84 8.62
N ALA A 76 -11.23 -1.34 9.08
CA ALA A 76 -11.29 -2.58 9.86
C ALA A 76 -12.38 -3.51 9.35
N ARG A 77 -12.17 -4.82 9.53
CA ARG A 77 -13.17 -5.85 9.37
C ARG A 77 -13.02 -6.91 10.44
N TYR A 78 -14.13 -7.51 10.83
CA TYR A 78 -14.15 -8.69 11.69
C TYR A 78 -13.70 -9.92 10.89
N ILE A 79 -12.92 -10.78 11.51
CA ILE A 79 -12.51 -12.09 10.98
C ILE A 79 -13.32 -13.14 11.75
N PRO A 80 -14.28 -13.82 11.12
CA PRO A 80 -15.08 -14.82 11.77
C PRO A 80 -14.25 -16.04 12.17
N ALA A 81 -14.69 -16.73 13.21
CA ALA A 81 -14.10 -17.98 13.67
C ALA A 81 -14.19 -19.08 12.58
N GLU A 82 -13.37 -20.10 12.72
CA GLU A 82 -13.37 -21.23 11.80
C GLU A 82 -14.75 -21.91 11.76
N GLY A 83 -15.34 -22.02 10.56
CA GLY A 83 -16.69 -22.57 10.34
C GLY A 83 -17.81 -21.54 10.21
N GLU A 84 -17.55 -20.27 10.47
CA GLU A 84 -18.49 -19.18 10.18
C GLU A 84 -18.37 -18.69 8.74
N GLU A 85 -19.44 -18.10 8.21
CA GLU A 85 -19.44 -17.52 6.87
C GLU A 85 -18.43 -16.36 6.80
N LYS A 86 -17.43 -16.50 5.92
CA LYS A 86 -16.40 -15.46 5.76
C LYS A 86 -17.01 -14.23 5.09
N PRO A 87 -16.85 -13.04 5.70
CA PRO A 87 -17.29 -11.81 5.06
C PRO A 87 -16.53 -11.60 3.75
N ASN A 88 -17.19 -10.93 2.81
CA ASN A 88 -16.57 -10.52 1.56
C ASN A 88 -15.22 -9.83 1.85
N PRO A 89 -14.10 -10.21 1.18
CA PRO A 89 -12.80 -9.57 1.34
C PRO A 89 -12.82 -8.04 1.18
N ASP A 90 -13.81 -7.51 0.46
CA ASP A 90 -14.01 -6.07 0.28
C ASP A 90 -14.79 -5.39 1.44
N SER A 91 -15.12 -6.11 2.50
CA SER A 91 -15.94 -5.61 3.62
C SER A 91 -15.18 -4.77 4.65
N LEU A 92 -13.97 -4.32 4.35
CA LEU A 92 -13.22 -3.37 5.19
C LEU A 92 -14.02 -2.06 5.32
N ARG A 93 -14.47 -1.76 6.54
CA ARG A 93 -15.19 -0.52 6.86
C ARG A 93 -14.22 0.56 7.26
N TYR A 94 -14.47 1.76 6.79
CA TYR A 94 -13.77 2.98 7.19
C TYR A 94 -13.98 3.25 8.68
N ILE A 95 -12.90 3.58 9.41
CA ILE A 95 -12.95 3.85 10.87
C ILE A 95 -12.24 5.14 11.30
N SER A 96 -11.19 5.62 10.59
CA SER A 96 -10.48 6.85 10.94
C SER A 96 -9.64 7.41 9.79
N THR A 97 -9.32 8.71 9.84
CA THR A 97 -8.31 9.41 9.00
C THR A 97 -7.15 9.98 9.83
N GLU A 98 -7.14 9.77 11.11
CA GLU A 98 -6.10 10.32 11.97
C GLU A 98 -4.77 9.56 11.80
N PRO A 99 -3.61 10.21 12.01
CA PRO A 99 -2.31 9.54 11.96
C PRO A 99 -2.16 8.42 12.99
N VAL A 100 -2.80 8.56 14.14
CA VAL A 100 -2.88 7.56 15.20
C VAL A 100 -4.31 7.03 15.25
N LEU A 101 -4.45 5.72 15.22
CA LEU A 101 -5.76 5.08 15.40
C LEU A 101 -6.08 5.00 16.89
N GLU A 102 -7.19 5.58 17.29
CA GLU A 102 -7.86 5.34 18.57
C GLU A 102 -9.26 4.79 18.26
N TYR A 103 -9.49 3.50 18.56
CA TYR A 103 -10.72 2.85 18.17
C TYR A 103 -11.20 1.83 19.20
N THR A 104 -12.51 1.84 19.48
CA THR A 104 -13.18 0.82 20.30
C THR A 104 -13.87 -0.18 19.40
N PHE A 105 -13.41 -1.44 19.44
CA PHE A 105 -13.97 -2.50 18.60
C PHE A 105 -15.33 -2.94 19.09
N PRO A 106 -16.31 -3.18 18.20
CA PRO A 106 -17.71 -3.36 18.58
C PRO A 106 -18.05 -4.74 19.14
N GLN A 107 -17.16 -5.72 19.02
CA GLN A 107 -17.41 -7.11 19.47
C GLN A 107 -16.12 -7.84 19.79
N LEU A 108 -16.25 -8.97 20.49
CA LEU A 108 -15.15 -9.91 20.77
C LEU A 108 -14.69 -10.62 19.49
N GLY A 109 -13.40 -11.00 19.45
CA GLY A 109 -12.83 -11.79 18.36
C GLY A 109 -11.69 -11.07 17.64
N GLU A 110 -11.34 -11.58 16.47
CA GLU A 110 -10.25 -11.06 15.67
C GLU A 110 -10.75 -10.01 14.68
N PHE A 111 -9.99 -8.92 14.56
CA PHE A 111 -10.18 -7.89 13.54
C PHE A 111 -8.91 -7.73 12.72
N GLN A 112 -9.08 -7.67 11.41
CA GLN A 112 -8.06 -7.16 10.51
C GLN A 112 -8.23 -5.64 10.38
N VAL A 113 -7.18 -4.91 10.71
CA VAL A 113 -7.11 -3.44 10.56
C VAL A 113 -6.11 -3.13 9.47
N ARG A 114 -6.46 -2.25 8.56
CA ARG A 114 -5.60 -1.79 7.48
C ARG A 114 -5.41 -0.29 7.56
N LEU A 115 -4.16 0.13 7.59
CA LEU A 115 -3.76 1.50 7.33
C LEU A 115 -3.38 1.65 5.87
N ARG A 116 -3.88 2.68 5.22
CA ARG A 116 -3.39 3.20 3.95
C ARG A 116 -2.91 4.62 4.16
N VAL A 117 -1.68 4.90 3.72
CA VAL A 117 -1.11 6.25 3.72
C VAL A 117 -0.84 6.66 2.27
N SER A 118 -1.24 7.86 1.89
CA SER A 118 -1.02 8.38 0.54
C SER A 118 -0.62 9.86 0.56
N ASN A 119 0.13 10.29 -0.44
CA ASN A 119 0.49 11.70 -0.67
C ASN A 119 -0.04 12.24 -2.01
N GLY A 120 -1.02 11.55 -2.60
CA GLY A 120 -1.62 11.89 -3.88
C GLY A 120 -0.93 11.25 -5.09
N ASP A 121 0.36 10.96 -5.04
CA ASP A 121 1.10 10.30 -6.14
C ASP A 121 1.24 8.81 -5.90
N VAL A 122 1.56 8.44 -4.66
CA VAL A 122 1.79 7.06 -4.23
C VAL A 122 0.99 6.76 -2.98
N SER A 123 0.78 5.49 -2.72
CA SER A 123 0.18 5.02 -1.47
C SER A 123 0.85 3.75 -1.01
N GLU A 124 1.00 3.63 0.30
CA GLU A 124 1.50 2.45 0.99
C GLU A 124 0.43 1.89 1.92
N MET A 125 0.46 0.59 2.18
CA MET A 125 -0.51 -0.08 3.04
C MET A 125 0.18 -0.98 4.06
N HIS A 126 -0.35 -0.97 5.29
CA HIS A 126 0.08 -1.86 6.36
C HIS A 126 -1.13 -2.53 7.02
N ASN A 127 -0.99 -3.80 7.40
CA ASN A 127 -2.08 -4.57 8.02
C ASN A 127 -1.71 -4.93 9.44
N TYR A 128 -2.70 -4.85 10.32
CA TYR A 128 -2.63 -5.23 11.73
C TYR A 128 -3.70 -6.27 12.06
N SER A 129 -3.41 -7.13 13.03
CA SER A 129 -4.40 -8.00 13.67
C SER A 129 -4.69 -7.48 15.06
N VAL A 130 -5.97 -7.32 15.40
CA VAL A 130 -6.41 -6.90 16.73
C VAL A 130 -7.32 -7.98 17.30
N PHE A 131 -6.93 -8.53 18.46
CA PHE A 131 -7.70 -9.53 19.19
C PHE A 131 -8.40 -8.85 20.37
N VAL A 132 -9.73 -8.80 20.27
CA VAL A 132 -10.59 -8.25 21.32
C VAL A 132 -11.06 -9.37 22.20
N GLN A 133 -10.73 -9.31 23.48
CA GLN A 133 -11.00 -10.34 24.48
C GLN A 133 -11.73 -9.77 25.69
N THR A 134 -12.26 -10.65 26.53
CA THR A 134 -12.82 -10.23 27.82
C THR A 134 -11.68 -10.03 28.82
N GLY A 135 -11.71 -8.97 29.59
CA GLY A 135 -10.70 -8.64 30.61
C GLY A 135 -10.56 -9.65 31.78
N PHE A 136 -11.20 -10.83 31.68
CA PHE A 136 -11.18 -11.88 32.70
C PHE A 136 -10.29 -13.08 32.33
N ASN A 137 -9.15 -12.86 31.74
CA ASN A 137 -8.26 -13.96 31.36
C ASN A 137 -7.52 -14.62 32.53
N GLU A 138 -7.59 -14.10 33.78
CA GLU A 138 -6.96 -14.71 34.95
C GLU A 138 -7.86 -14.55 36.20
N GLY A 139 -8.96 -15.25 36.21
CA GLY A 139 -9.79 -15.42 37.42
C GLY A 139 -9.84 -16.88 37.81
N LEU A 140 -9.13 -17.25 38.87
CA LEU A 140 -9.35 -18.53 39.55
C LEU A 140 -10.68 -18.46 40.28
N PHE A 141 -11.73 -19.05 39.72
CA PHE A 141 -12.99 -19.23 40.43
C PHE A 141 -12.88 -20.39 41.39
N VAL A 142 -12.68 -20.11 42.67
CA VAL A 142 -12.83 -21.08 43.74
C VAL A 142 -14.32 -21.16 44.09
N LEU A 143 -15.01 -22.17 43.60
CA LEU A 143 -16.33 -22.52 44.10
C LEU A 143 -16.17 -23.18 45.46
N SER A 144 -16.47 -22.46 46.56
CA SER A 144 -16.65 -23.02 47.88
C SER A 144 -18.04 -23.63 47.93
N ALA A 145 -18.14 -24.95 47.99
CA ALA A 145 -19.38 -25.65 48.30
C ALA A 145 -19.44 -25.84 49.84
N ASP A 146 -20.47 -25.26 50.47
CA ASP A 146 -20.89 -25.54 51.83
C ASP A 146 -21.72 -26.85 51.90
#